data_f38781659063a12d12f8cbc517a57517
#
_entry.id   f38781659063a12d12f8cbc517a57517
#
_cell.length_a   1.000
_cell.length_b   1.000
_cell.length_c   1.000
_cell.angle_alpha   90.00
_cell.angle_beta   90.00
_cell.angle_gamma   90.00
#
_symmetry.space_group_name_H-M   'P 1'
#
loop_
_entity.id
_entity.type
_entity.pdbx_description
1 polymer ?
#
loop_
_entity_poly.entity_id
_entity_poly.type
_entity_poly.pdbx_seq_one_letter_code
_entity_poly.pdbx_strand_id
1 'polypeptide(L)'
;MQDQNHFFESEDHTMEFDTQDAQDAKIWSVLAYFGILFFLPLVGVPNSAYGKFHANQGLILLIFDIALSVASWLVQAVLGIIPIIGGILSGLVQLAVSVCVIALFVFGVVQAAQGKAKTLPVIGKFHLIG
;
A
#
# COMPACT_ATOMS: atom_id res chain seq x y z
N MET A 1 24.23 -9.38 5.81
CA MET A 1 24.51 -9.31 4.39
C MET A 1 23.27 -8.89 3.60
N GLN A 2 23.44 -8.01 2.66
CA GLN A 2 22.33 -7.60 1.83
C GLN A 2 22.02 -8.63 0.77
N ASP A 3 20.78 -8.98 0.70
CA ASP A 3 20.27 -9.88 -0.30
C ASP A 3 19.88 -9.08 -1.54
N GLN A 4 20.24 -9.57 -2.72
CA GLN A 4 19.89 -8.90 -3.96
C GLN A 4 18.39 -8.94 -4.22
N ASN A 5 17.67 -9.88 -3.60
CA ASN A 5 16.22 -9.96 -3.69
C ASN A 5 15.52 -9.03 -2.69
N HIS A 6 16.30 -8.27 -1.93
CA HIS A 6 15.79 -7.33 -0.95
C HIS A 6 14.76 -6.37 -1.53
N PHE A 7 14.89 -6.04 -2.79
CA PHE A 7 13.95 -5.14 -3.46
C PHE A 7 12.50 -5.64 -3.39
N PHE A 8 12.30 -6.95 -3.50
CA PHE A 8 10.96 -7.55 -3.49
C PHE A 8 10.50 -7.98 -2.10
N GLU A 9 11.37 -7.90 -1.13
CA GLU A 9 11.03 -8.29 0.22
C GLU A 9 10.47 -7.13 1.01
N SER A 10 9.52 -7.42 1.91
CA SER A 10 9.02 -6.45 2.85
C SER A 10 10.08 -6.23 3.93
N GLU A 11 10.42 -4.97 4.18
CA GLU A 11 11.31 -4.63 5.28
C GLU A 11 10.51 -4.56 6.57
N ASP A 12 11.00 -5.24 7.59
CA ASP A 12 10.34 -5.25 8.88
C ASP A 12 11.01 -4.23 9.81
N HIS A 13 10.30 -3.15 10.08
CA HIS A 13 10.76 -2.07 10.95
C HIS A 13 10.12 -2.15 12.33
N THR A 14 9.46 -3.26 12.65
CA THR A 14 8.70 -3.38 13.90
C THR A 14 9.55 -3.06 15.13
N MET A 15 10.80 -3.53 15.16
CA MET A 15 11.68 -3.33 16.30
C MET A 15 12.15 -1.89 16.49
N GLU A 16 11.94 -1.04 15.49
CA GLU A 16 12.30 0.38 15.55
C GLU A 16 11.27 1.20 16.33
N PHE A 17 10.12 0.62 16.63
CA PHE A 17 9.02 1.35 17.24
C PHE A 17 8.74 0.85 18.65
N ASP A 18 8.32 1.78 19.50
CA ASP A 18 7.86 1.45 20.84
C ASP A 18 6.61 0.57 20.75
N THR A 19 6.63 -0.53 21.49
CA THR A 19 5.50 -1.46 21.51
C THR A 19 4.23 -0.77 21.99
N GLN A 20 4.33 0.13 22.96
CA GLN A 20 3.17 0.85 23.46
C GLN A 20 2.60 1.79 22.38
N ASP A 21 3.47 2.45 21.64
CA ASP A 21 3.03 3.30 20.54
C ASP A 21 2.27 2.48 19.49
N ALA A 22 2.79 1.30 19.15
CA ALA A 22 2.13 0.42 18.20
C ALA A 22 0.75 -0.01 18.67
N GLN A 23 0.60 -0.27 19.97
CA GLN A 23 -0.69 -0.63 20.55
C GLN A 23 -1.67 0.54 20.50
N ASP A 24 -1.21 1.73 20.87
CA ASP A 24 -2.07 2.90 20.94
C ASP A 24 -2.51 3.40 19.56
N ALA A 25 -1.62 3.28 18.58
CA ALA A 25 -1.89 3.79 17.24
C ALA A 25 -2.41 2.72 16.27
N LYS A 26 -2.66 1.51 16.77
CA LYS A 26 -3.00 0.37 15.91
C LYS A 26 -4.19 0.64 15.01
N ILE A 27 -5.29 1.09 15.57
CA ILE A 27 -6.53 1.28 14.80
C ILE A 27 -6.37 2.41 13.79
N TRP A 28 -5.64 3.48 14.17
CA TRP A 28 -5.38 4.59 13.25
C TRP A 28 -4.52 4.13 12.09
N SER A 29 -3.54 3.27 12.38
CA SER A 29 -2.63 2.74 11.35
C SER A 29 -3.34 1.80 10.38
N VAL A 30 -4.28 1.00 10.87
CA VAL A 30 -5.11 0.17 9.99
C VAL A 30 -5.90 1.04 9.03
N LEU A 31 -6.48 2.13 9.54
CA LEU A 31 -7.28 3.04 8.72
C LEU A 31 -6.45 3.75 7.66
N ALA A 32 -5.13 3.88 7.88
CA ALA A 32 -4.24 4.52 6.91
C ALA A 32 -4.22 3.81 5.56
N TYR A 33 -4.54 2.52 5.53
CA TYR A 33 -4.50 1.75 4.29
C TYR A 33 -5.81 1.80 3.49
N PHE A 34 -6.81 2.52 3.98
CA PHE A 34 -8.09 2.68 3.29
C PHE A 34 -8.06 3.84 2.29
N GLY A 35 -6.97 3.95 1.54
CA GLY A 35 -6.85 4.95 0.49
C GLY A 35 -6.81 6.36 1.03
N ILE A 36 -7.85 7.15 0.77
CA ILE A 36 -7.89 8.55 1.14
C ILE A 36 -7.79 8.76 2.67
N LEU A 37 -7.99 7.71 3.45
CA LEU A 37 -7.92 7.81 4.91
C LEU A 37 -6.50 7.70 5.46
N PHE A 38 -5.48 7.69 4.60
CA PHE A 38 -4.09 7.57 5.04
C PHE A 38 -3.69 8.64 6.06
N PHE A 39 -4.36 9.79 6.04
CA PHE A 39 -4.03 10.90 6.92
C PHE A 39 -4.55 10.73 8.34
N LEU A 40 -5.45 9.77 8.58
CA LEU A 40 -6.08 9.63 9.90
C LEU A 40 -5.08 9.43 11.05
N PRO A 41 -4.01 8.62 10.91
CA PRO A 41 -3.03 8.52 11.99
C PRO A 41 -2.36 9.84 12.31
N LEU A 42 -2.21 10.72 11.32
CA LEU A 42 -1.57 12.01 11.51
C LEU A 42 -2.46 12.96 12.33
N VAL A 43 -3.77 12.78 12.26
CA VAL A 43 -4.73 13.60 12.99
C VAL A 43 -5.06 12.99 14.35
N GLY A 44 -5.27 11.67 14.39
CA GLY A 44 -5.68 10.99 15.62
C GLY A 44 -4.56 10.77 16.61
N VAL A 45 -3.37 10.46 16.13
CA VAL A 45 -2.19 10.22 16.96
C VAL A 45 -0.98 10.96 16.39
N PRO A 46 -0.99 12.30 16.42
CA PRO A 46 0.02 13.09 15.70
C PRO A 46 1.44 12.91 16.19
N ASN A 47 1.62 12.46 17.42
CA ASN A 47 2.96 12.23 17.97
C ASN A 47 3.42 10.78 17.84
N SER A 48 2.63 9.93 17.17
CA SER A 48 2.96 8.51 17.04
C SER A 48 3.88 8.28 15.84
N ALA A 49 5.09 7.79 16.10
CA ALA A 49 6.00 7.38 15.03
C ALA A 49 5.43 6.18 14.27
N TYR A 50 4.78 5.27 14.98
CA TYR A 50 4.14 4.11 14.38
C TYR A 50 3.00 4.54 13.43
N GLY A 51 2.19 5.48 13.87
CA GLY A 51 1.12 6.02 13.03
C GLY A 51 1.65 6.71 11.79
N LYS A 52 2.74 7.47 11.92
CA LYS A 52 3.38 8.12 10.76
C LYS A 52 3.93 7.11 9.77
N PHE A 53 4.52 6.02 10.26
CA PHE A 53 5.02 4.96 9.40
C PHE A 53 3.89 4.42 8.52
N HIS A 54 2.76 4.08 9.11
CA HIS A 54 1.65 3.52 8.36
C HIS A 54 0.94 4.56 7.49
N ALA A 55 0.93 5.82 7.92
CA ALA A 55 0.40 6.89 7.08
C ALA A 55 1.25 7.05 5.81
N ASN A 56 2.58 6.95 5.94
CA ASN A 56 3.48 6.99 4.79
C ASN A 56 3.19 5.83 3.84
N GLN A 57 3.03 4.63 4.37
CA GLN A 57 2.74 3.45 3.56
C GLN A 57 1.37 3.57 2.90
N GLY A 58 0.38 4.09 3.61
CA GLY A 58 -0.95 4.30 3.07
C GLY A 58 -0.97 5.31 1.94
N LEU A 59 -0.20 6.39 2.08
CA LEU A 59 -0.07 7.39 1.03
C LEU A 59 0.60 6.80 -0.20
N ILE A 60 1.64 6.01 -0.01
CA ILE A 60 2.31 5.32 -1.12
C ILE A 60 1.32 4.41 -1.84
N LEU A 61 0.52 3.66 -1.09
CA LEU A 61 -0.49 2.79 -1.67
C LEU A 61 -1.52 3.58 -2.48
N LEU A 62 -1.97 4.72 -1.95
CA LEU A 62 -2.92 5.58 -2.65
C LEU A 62 -2.35 6.07 -3.97
N ILE A 63 -1.11 6.56 -3.96
CA ILE A 63 -0.46 7.06 -5.17
C ILE A 63 -0.29 5.92 -6.18
N PHE A 64 0.12 4.75 -5.70
CA PHE A 64 0.27 3.58 -6.55
C PHE A 64 -1.07 3.17 -7.18
N ASP A 65 -2.14 3.18 -6.39
CA ASP A 65 -3.48 2.86 -6.88
C ASP A 65 -3.92 3.82 -7.98
N ILE A 66 -3.67 5.11 -7.79
CA ILE A 66 -4.02 6.13 -8.78
C ILE A 66 -3.20 5.92 -10.06
N ALA A 67 -1.90 5.69 -9.92
CA ALA A 67 -1.03 5.47 -11.06
C ALA A 67 -1.44 4.22 -11.85
N LEU A 68 -1.75 3.13 -11.15
CA LEU A 68 -2.22 1.90 -11.77
C LEU A 68 -3.56 2.11 -12.47
N SER A 69 -4.45 2.88 -11.86
CA SER A 69 -5.76 3.14 -12.44
C SER A 69 -5.64 3.91 -13.75
N VAL A 70 -4.77 4.92 -13.78
CA VAL A 70 -4.53 5.70 -15.00
C VAL A 70 -3.90 4.82 -16.07
N ALA A 71 -2.88 4.05 -15.72
CA ALA A 71 -2.22 3.15 -16.66
C ALA A 71 -3.20 2.11 -17.22
N SER A 72 -4.02 1.53 -16.34
CA SER A 72 -5.03 0.55 -16.74
C SER A 72 -6.04 1.15 -17.70
N TRP A 73 -6.48 2.38 -17.40
CA TRP A 73 -7.43 3.08 -18.28
C TRP A 73 -6.87 3.28 -19.68
N LEU A 74 -5.60 3.70 -19.78
CA LEU A 74 -4.94 3.90 -21.07
C LEU A 74 -4.83 2.58 -21.85
N VAL A 75 -4.43 1.51 -21.16
CA VAL A 75 -4.32 0.19 -21.78
C VAL A 75 -5.69 -0.28 -22.30
N GLN A 76 -6.72 -0.09 -21.49
CA GLN A 76 -8.07 -0.50 -21.88
C GLN A 76 -8.60 0.31 -23.04
N ALA A 77 -8.25 1.59 -23.12
CA ALA A 77 -8.65 2.43 -24.26
C ALA A 77 -8.03 1.90 -25.55
N VAL A 78 -6.77 1.47 -25.51
CA VAL A 78 -6.10 0.89 -26.68
C VAL A 78 -6.70 -0.48 -27.01
N LEU A 79 -6.89 -1.35 -26.05
CA LEU A 79 -7.42 -2.69 -26.26
C LEU A 79 -8.88 -2.66 -26.72
N GLY A 80 -9.63 -1.63 -26.36
CA GLY A 80 -11.02 -1.47 -26.78
C GLY A 80 -11.20 -1.31 -28.28
N ILE A 81 -10.12 -0.98 -29.00
CA ILE A 81 -10.16 -0.86 -30.46
C ILE A 81 -10.26 -2.25 -31.11
N ILE A 82 -9.77 -3.28 -30.41
CA ILE A 82 -9.76 -4.65 -30.93
C ILE A 82 -11.04 -5.36 -30.48
N PRO A 83 -11.95 -5.74 -31.38
CA PRO A 83 -13.20 -6.40 -30.98
C PRO A 83 -12.93 -7.81 -30.44
N ILE A 84 -13.67 -8.21 -29.44
CA ILE A 84 -13.65 -9.53 -28.79
C ILE A 84 -12.34 -9.79 -28.04
N ILE A 85 -11.21 -9.90 -28.73
CA ILE A 85 -9.91 -10.17 -28.12
C ILE A 85 -9.51 -9.04 -27.18
N GLY A 86 -9.78 -7.79 -27.60
CA GLY A 86 -9.53 -6.63 -26.74
C GLY A 86 -10.29 -6.68 -25.44
N GLY A 87 -11.54 -7.13 -25.47
CA GLY A 87 -12.35 -7.28 -24.26
C GLY A 87 -11.80 -8.34 -23.33
N ILE A 88 -11.34 -9.46 -23.87
CA ILE A 88 -10.74 -10.54 -23.09
C ILE A 88 -9.45 -10.05 -22.44
N LEU A 89 -8.58 -9.40 -23.21
CA LEU A 89 -7.31 -8.88 -22.69
C LEU A 89 -7.54 -7.80 -21.64
N SER A 90 -8.52 -6.92 -21.86
CA SER A 90 -8.89 -5.89 -20.86
C SER A 90 -9.32 -6.53 -19.56
N GLY A 91 -10.13 -7.59 -19.63
CA GLY A 91 -10.58 -8.30 -18.44
C GLY A 91 -9.40 -8.92 -17.67
N LEU A 92 -8.44 -9.50 -18.38
CA LEU A 92 -7.26 -10.08 -17.77
C LEU A 92 -6.38 -9.00 -17.11
N VAL A 93 -6.20 -7.88 -17.77
CA VAL A 93 -5.43 -6.77 -17.20
C VAL A 93 -6.10 -6.26 -15.93
N GLN A 94 -7.42 -6.07 -15.98
CA GLN A 94 -8.17 -5.57 -14.84
C GLN A 94 -8.10 -6.56 -13.66
N LEU A 95 -8.18 -7.84 -13.95
CA LEU A 95 -8.05 -8.86 -12.91
C LEU A 95 -6.68 -8.79 -12.25
N ALA A 96 -5.61 -8.70 -13.04
CA ALA A 96 -4.25 -8.62 -12.51
C ALA A 96 -4.06 -7.39 -11.63
N VAL A 97 -4.54 -6.22 -12.10
CA VAL A 97 -4.46 -4.98 -11.33
C VAL A 97 -5.22 -5.11 -10.01
N SER A 98 -6.43 -5.65 -10.07
CA SER A 98 -7.26 -5.80 -8.88
C SER A 98 -6.62 -6.71 -7.85
N VAL A 99 -6.05 -7.83 -8.28
CA VAL A 99 -5.38 -8.77 -7.37
C VAL A 99 -4.18 -8.08 -6.72
N CYS A 100 -3.39 -7.33 -7.49
CA CYS A 100 -2.23 -6.63 -6.96
C CYS A 100 -2.63 -5.61 -5.89
N VAL A 101 -3.62 -4.77 -6.18
CA VAL A 101 -4.08 -3.73 -5.27
C VAL A 101 -4.66 -4.36 -3.99
N ILE A 102 -5.49 -5.37 -4.13
CA ILE A 102 -6.11 -6.03 -2.99
C ILE A 102 -5.04 -6.70 -2.11
N ALA A 103 -4.05 -7.34 -2.73
CA ALA A 103 -2.98 -7.99 -1.98
C ALA A 103 -2.20 -6.99 -1.14
N LEU A 104 -1.85 -5.83 -1.71
CA LEU A 104 -1.13 -4.79 -0.98
C LEU A 104 -1.98 -4.20 0.13
N PHE A 105 -3.27 -3.98 -0.13
CA PHE A 105 -4.20 -3.47 0.87
C PHE A 105 -4.32 -4.43 2.05
N VAL A 106 -4.55 -5.71 1.78
CA VAL A 106 -4.68 -6.72 2.82
C VAL A 106 -3.39 -6.85 3.62
N PHE A 107 -2.24 -6.86 2.94
CA PHE A 107 -0.94 -6.91 3.62
C PHE A 107 -0.81 -5.74 4.59
N GLY A 108 -1.11 -4.52 4.13
CA GLY A 108 -1.00 -3.33 4.97
C GLY A 108 -1.91 -3.38 6.17
N VAL A 109 -3.18 -3.71 5.96
CA VAL A 109 -4.17 -3.77 7.04
C VAL A 109 -3.81 -4.84 8.06
N VAL A 110 -3.45 -6.03 7.61
CA VAL A 110 -3.17 -7.15 8.52
C VAL A 110 -1.95 -6.87 9.38
N GLN A 111 -0.84 -6.43 8.79
CA GLN A 111 0.36 -6.20 9.57
C GLN A 111 0.19 -4.99 10.52
N ALA A 112 -0.56 -3.96 10.12
CA ALA A 112 -0.85 -2.84 11.00
C ALA A 112 -1.73 -3.30 12.17
N ALA A 113 -2.70 -4.16 11.93
CA ALA A 113 -3.57 -4.69 12.96
C ALA A 113 -2.82 -5.61 13.94
N GLN A 114 -1.72 -6.19 13.50
CA GLN A 114 -0.88 -7.03 14.34
C GLN A 114 0.16 -6.23 15.13
N GLY A 115 0.16 -4.92 15.00
CA GLY A 115 1.14 -4.08 15.67
C GLY A 115 2.51 -4.09 15.03
N LYS A 116 2.60 -4.50 13.77
CA LYS A 116 3.86 -4.58 13.03
C LYS A 116 4.05 -3.35 12.15
N ALA A 117 5.29 -3.09 11.79
CA ALA A 117 5.66 -1.96 10.94
C ALA A 117 6.47 -2.46 9.75
N LYS A 118 5.78 -3.10 8.81
CA LYS A 118 6.40 -3.65 7.61
C LYS A 118 6.05 -2.78 6.41
N THR A 119 7.05 -2.52 5.56
CA THR A 119 6.83 -1.77 4.34
C THR A 119 6.03 -2.62 3.35
N LEU A 120 5.24 -1.94 2.51
CA LEU A 120 4.54 -2.63 1.43
C LEU A 120 5.58 -3.20 0.47
N PRO A 121 5.39 -4.44 -0.03
CA PRO A 121 6.34 -5.02 -0.96
C PRO A 121 6.51 -4.14 -2.20
N VAL A 122 7.74 -4.01 -2.65
CA VAL A 122 8.16 -3.26 -3.85
C VAL A 122 7.98 -1.74 -3.71
N ILE A 123 6.80 -1.25 -3.34
CA ILE A 123 6.49 0.18 -3.38
C ILE A 123 6.73 0.90 -2.05
N GLY A 124 6.88 0.17 -0.95
CA GLY A 124 6.91 0.75 0.39
C GLY A 124 8.22 1.40 0.79
N LYS A 125 9.19 1.52 -0.12
CA LYS A 125 10.52 2.06 0.19
C LYS A 125 10.54 3.59 0.25
N PHE A 126 9.54 4.23 -0.30
CA PHE A 126 9.53 5.69 -0.40
C PHE A 126 9.09 6.31 0.91
N HIS A 127 9.69 7.44 1.25
CA HIS A 127 9.36 8.21 2.44
C HIS A 127 8.73 9.51 2.00
N LEU A 128 7.40 9.57 2.04
CA LEU A 128 6.65 10.76 1.63
C LEU A 128 6.22 11.58 2.83
N ILE A 129 6.08 10.95 3.99
CA ILE A 129 5.69 11.60 5.23
C ILE A 129 6.77 11.36 6.28
N GLY A 130 7.34 12.44 6.74
CA GLY A 130 8.29 12.44 7.83
C GLY A 130 9.49 11.61 7.67
#